data_9ba2728c8fe08e82f0aac3464071fb0e
#
_entry.id   9ba2728c8fe08e82f0aac3464071fb0e
#
_cell.length_a   1.000
_cell.length_b   1.000
_cell.length_c   1.000
_cell.angle_alpha   90.00
_cell.angle_beta   90.00
_cell.angle_gamma   90.00
#
_symmetry.space_group_name_H-M   'P 1'
#
loop_
_entity.id
_entity.type
_entity.pdbx_description
1 polymer ?
#
loop_
_entity_poly.entity_id
_entity_poly.type
_entity_poly.pdbx_seq_one_letter_code
_entity_poly.pdbx_strand_id
1 'polypeptide(L)'
;MKEALYYLPLKEKNKVQCFLCPHECIIDDGKTGICRTRKNVEGKLFALVYDQFTSVNLDPIEKKPLYHFYPGKEILSLGTVGCNFKCKGCQNYGISQAEMGEVPTKTVTSDDAVRLAKEYVSIGIAYTYNEPLINFEYLLETAHEAHKYDLKNVLVTNGYINEEPLVNLLPYIDAANIDVKSFRNDFYKDYCKAKLGDVLRTVEIMVREKKHVEVTNLVIPTLNDSDSEIEDLTDWLYSLSDEIPLHFSRYYPCYKMTIKATPLATLERVRKIAQKKLKYVYLGNVWEKPESNTYCPSCKEVLIERRGYHTRVVGLAGENCRNCGEKISIKV
;
A
#
# COMPACT_ATOMS: atom_id res chain seq x y z
N MET A 1 20.83 7.62 11.27
CA MET A 1 21.12 7.05 9.94
C MET A 1 21.56 5.61 10.11
N LYS A 2 21.10 4.71 9.25
CA LYS A 2 21.48 3.28 9.18
C LYS A 2 22.17 3.04 7.82
N GLU A 3 23.24 2.26 7.76
CA GLU A 3 23.79 1.84 6.47
C GLU A 3 22.73 1.06 5.70
N ALA A 4 22.55 1.41 4.43
CA ALA A 4 21.49 0.85 3.61
C ALA A 4 21.84 -0.55 3.10
N LEU A 5 20.82 -1.37 2.91
CA LEU A 5 20.94 -2.62 2.17
C LEU A 5 20.71 -2.37 0.66
N TYR A 6 21.00 -3.36 -0.18
CA TYR A 6 20.75 -3.34 -1.63
C TYR A 6 21.41 -2.17 -2.36
N TYR A 7 22.73 -2.01 -2.18
CA TYR A 7 23.52 -1.11 -2.99
C TYR A 7 24.90 -1.70 -3.28
N LEU A 8 25.58 -1.17 -4.29
CA LEU A 8 26.96 -1.46 -4.62
C LEU A 8 27.76 -0.17 -4.78
N PRO A 9 28.96 -0.07 -4.21
CA PRO A 9 29.87 1.01 -4.51
C PRO A 9 30.40 0.86 -5.94
N LEU A 10 30.47 1.96 -6.69
CA LEU A 10 31.01 1.98 -8.04
C LEU A 10 32.47 2.42 -8.02
N LYS A 11 33.25 1.93 -8.99
CA LYS A 11 34.68 2.26 -9.09
C LYS A 11 34.96 3.75 -9.34
N GLU A 12 33.97 4.50 -9.81
CA GLU A 12 34.10 5.90 -10.16
C GLU A 12 33.72 6.82 -8.99
N LYS A 13 34.66 7.65 -8.53
CA LYS A 13 34.44 8.86 -7.70
C LYS A 13 33.41 8.70 -6.54
N ASN A 14 33.57 7.69 -5.70
CA ASN A 14 32.67 7.48 -4.55
C ASN A 14 31.18 7.43 -4.91
N LYS A 15 30.80 6.98 -6.11
CA LYS A 15 29.41 6.75 -6.48
C LYS A 15 28.90 5.43 -5.95
N VAL A 16 27.63 5.34 -5.71
CA VAL A 16 26.96 4.07 -5.38
C VAL A 16 25.76 3.85 -6.30
N GLN A 17 25.43 2.60 -6.57
CA GLN A 17 24.19 2.22 -7.23
C GLN A 17 23.27 1.53 -6.23
N CYS A 18 22.04 2.03 -6.09
CA CYS A 18 21.01 1.47 -5.22
C CYS A 18 20.13 0.52 -6.02
N PHE A 19 19.88 -0.70 -5.50
CA PHE A 19 19.06 -1.75 -6.14
C PHE A 19 17.77 -2.05 -5.36
N LEU A 20 17.38 -1.21 -4.41
CA LEU A 20 16.17 -1.44 -3.63
C LEU A 20 14.89 -1.42 -4.49
N CYS A 21 14.82 -0.50 -5.44
CA CYS A 21 13.66 -0.37 -6.32
C CYS A 21 14.08 -0.22 -7.78
N PRO A 22 13.16 -0.41 -8.76
CA PRO A 22 13.48 -0.39 -10.19
C PRO A 22 13.99 0.94 -10.76
N HIS A 23 14.14 2.00 -9.95
CA HIS A 23 14.87 3.19 -10.38
C HIS A 23 16.38 2.97 -10.49
N GLU A 24 16.91 2.03 -9.72
CA GLU A 24 18.34 1.66 -9.73
C GLU A 24 19.30 2.87 -9.76
N CYS A 25 19.01 3.82 -8.86
CA CYS A 25 19.66 5.13 -8.84
C CYS A 25 21.18 5.01 -8.73
N ILE A 26 21.92 5.64 -9.64
CA ILE A 26 23.35 5.95 -9.46
C ILE A 26 23.42 7.27 -8.70
N ILE A 27 24.05 7.26 -7.52
CA ILE A 27 24.02 8.36 -6.56
C ILE A 27 25.44 8.86 -6.32
N ASP A 28 25.69 10.12 -6.69
CA ASP A 28 26.96 10.79 -6.44
C ASP A 28 27.17 11.01 -4.93
N ASP A 29 28.42 11.21 -4.53
CA ASP A 29 28.76 11.53 -3.14
C ASP A 29 28.02 12.80 -2.65
N GLY A 30 27.51 12.73 -1.44
CA GLY A 30 26.70 13.79 -0.83
C GLY A 30 25.27 13.92 -1.36
N LYS A 31 24.87 13.16 -2.41
CA LYS A 31 23.53 13.23 -3.03
C LYS A 31 22.61 12.12 -2.54
N THR A 32 21.31 12.28 -2.84
CA THR A 32 20.25 11.30 -2.56
C THR A 32 19.71 10.69 -3.83
N GLY A 33 19.12 9.48 -3.74
CA GLY A 33 18.34 8.89 -4.81
C GLY A 33 17.00 9.60 -5.03
N ILE A 34 16.23 9.15 -6.04
CA ILE A 34 14.91 9.71 -6.41
C ILE A 34 13.94 9.76 -5.22
N CYS A 35 14.00 8.79 -4.29
CA CYS A 35 13.18 8.76 -3.08
C CYS A 35 13.53 9.85 -2.07
N ARG A 36 14.71 10.48 -2.16
CA ARG A 36 15.25 11.52 -1.26
C ARG A 36 15.58 11.05 0.17
N THR A 37 15.55 9.74 0.40
CA THR A 37 15.75 9.15 1.73
C THR A 37 16.98 8.25 1.83
N ARG A 38 17.60 7.96 0.70
CA ARG A 38 18.84 7.15 0.64
C ARG A 38 19.96 8.02 0.10
N LYS A 39 20.97 8.30 0.95
CA LYS A 39 22.06 9.24 0.69
C LYS A 39 23.39 8.52 0.59
N ASN A 40 24.15 8.85 -0.42
CA ASN A 40 25.55 8.44 -0.53
C ASN A 40 26.42 9.37 0.32
N VAL A 41 27.25 8.80 1.17
CA VAL A 41 28.27 9.49 1.96
C VAL A 41 29.58 8.72 1.79
N GLU A 42 30.52 9.31 1.08
CA GLU A 42 31.88 8.75 0.86
C GLU A 42 31.87 7.32 0.29
N GLY A 43 30.97 7.03 -0.65
CA GLY A 43 30.86 5.71 -1.29
C GLY A 43 30.07 4.68 -0.50
N LYS A 44 29.40 5.07 0.59
CA LYS A 44 28.46 4.25 1.35
C LYS A 44 27.05 4.83 1.27
N LEU A 45 26.05 3.97 1.11
CA LEU A 45 24.66 4.40 1.08
C LEU A 45 24.03 4.31 2.48
N PHE A 46 23.31 5.35 2.88
CA PHE A 46 22.63 5.43 4.18
C PHE A 46 21.14 5.70 4.02
N ALA A 47 20.32 5.00 4.80
CA ALA A 47 18.91 5.30 5.00
C ALA A 47 18.78 6.45 6.02
N LEU A 48 18.32 7.62 5.57
CA LEU A 48 18.20 8.82 6.40
C LEU A 48 16.98 8.75 7.33
N VAL A 49 15.95 8.00 6.93
CA VAL A 49 14.62 7.94 7.59
C VAL A 49 14.45 6.73 8.50
N TYR A 50 15.52 5.99 8.76
CA TYR A 50 15.51 4.67 9.40
C TYR A 50 14.57 4.59 10.64
N ASP A 51 14.65 5.51 11.57
CA ASP A 51 13.83 5.55 12.80
C ASP A 51 13.02 6.86 12.92
N GLN A 52 12.84 7.57 11.79
CA GLN A 52 12.25 8.91 11.77
C GLN A 52 10.84 8.88 11.16
N PHE A 53 9.85 9.26 11.94
CA PHE A 53 8.43 9.20 11.55
C PHE A 53 7.73 10.54 11.67
N THR A 54 7.00 10.91 10.62
CA THR A 54 6.09 12.07 10.60
C THR A 54 4.74 11.75 11.24
N SER A 55 4.36 10.46 11.20
CA SER A 55 3.04 10.02 11.64
C SER A 55 3.13 8.71 12.41
N VAL A 56 2.52 8.67 13.58
CA VAL A 56 2.34 7.47 14.41
C VAL A 56 0.92 7.57 14.98
N ASN A 57 0.01 6.77 14.46
CA ASN A 57 -1.40 6.81 14.81
C ASN A 57 -1.96 5.40 15.00
N LEU A 58 -2.99 5.28 15.82
CA LEU A 58 -3.85 4.09 15.84
C LEU A 58 -5.01 4.35 14.86
N ASP A 59 -5.14 3.51 13.84
CA ASP A 59 -6.14 3.68 12.78
C ASP A 59 -6.98 2.40 12.62
N PRO A 60 -8.26 2.51 12.22
CA PRO A 60 -9.01 1.36 11.75
C PRO A 60 -8.31 0.69 10.55
N ILE A 61 -8.34 -0.65 10.50
CA ILE A 61 -7.74 -1.42 9.41
C ILE A 61 -8.34 -1.04 8.05
N GLU A 62 -9.62 -0.67 8.01
CA GLU A 62 -10.32 -0.20 6.82
C GLU A 62 -9.70 1.07 6.21
N LYS A 63 -9.02 1.89 7.01
CA LYS A 63 -8.28 3.06 6.53
C LYS A 63 -7.01 2.68 5.75
N LYS A 64 -6.61 1.40 5.82
CA LYS A 64 -5.51 0.81 5.06
C LYS A 64 -5.98 0.16 3.75
N PRO A 65 -7.16 0.47 3.27
CA PRO A 65 -8.13 -0.28 2.44
C PRO A 65 -7.92 -1.80 2.49
N LEU A 66 -7.94 -2.36 3.73
CA LEU A 66 -7.94 -3.79 3.99
C LEU A 66 -9.27 -4.18 4.59
N TYR A 67 -10.18 -4.69 3.73
CA TYR A 67 -11.55 -5.02 4.09
C TYR A 67 -11.73 -6.49 4.43
N HIS A 68 -10.80 -7.34 3.98
CA HIS A 68 -10.80 -8.78 4.23
C HIS A 68 -9.68 -9.23 5.19
N PHE A 69 -9.07 -8.29 5.89
CA PHE A 69 -8.01 -8.58 6.86
C PHE A 69 -8.35 -7.96 8.22
N TYR A 70 -8.75 -8.80 9.17
CA TYR A 70 -9.18 -8.42 10.54
C TYR A 70 -10.17 -7.23 10.57
N PRO A 71 -11.34 -7.32 9.91
CA PRO A 71 -12.28 -6.21 9.79
C PRO A 71 -12.75 -5.70 11.15
N GLY A 72 -12.78 -4.37 11.30
CA GLY A 72 -13.17 -3.67 12.52
C GLY A 72 -12.09 -3.61 13.61
N LYS A 73 -10.88 -4.06 13.33
CA LYS A 73 -9.75 -3.95 14.25
C LYS A 73 -8.94 -2.67 14.00
N GLU A 74 -8.21 -2.25 15.02
CA GLU A 74 -7.29 -1.13 14.95
C GLU A 74 -5.85 -1.59 14.73
N ILE A 75 -5.06 -0.78 14.00
CA ILE A 75 -3.67 -1.07 13.67
C ILE A 75 -2.79 0.17 13.87
N LEU A 76 -1.64 0.00 14.55
CA LEU A 76 -0.63 1.05 14.70
C LEU A 76 -0.06 1.40 13.32
N SER A 77 -0.14 2.66 12.94
CA SER A 77 0.17 3.14 11.61
C SER A 77 1.36 4.07 11.63
N LEU A 78 2.41 3.73 10.90
CA LEU A 78 3.67 4.44 10.82
C LEU A 78 3.88 5.05 9.44
N GLY A 79 4.18 6.34 9.38
CA GLY A 79 4.53 7.05 8.15
C GLY A 79 5.79 7.89 8.31
N THR A 80 6.66 7.83 7.30
CA THR A 80 7.93 8.55 7.29
C THR A 80 7.96 9.66 6.24
N VAL A 81 9.12 10.02 5.74
CA VAL A 81 9.34 11.07 4.71
C VAL A 81 9.75 10.40 3.40
N GLY A 82 9.40 11.02 2.27
CA GLY A 82 9.86 10.61 0.94
C GLY A 82 8.98 9.55 0.28
N CYS A 83 9.24 9.32 -1.00
CA CYS A 83 8.59 8.32 -1.85
C CYS A 83 9.42 8.12 -3.11
N ASN A 84 9.47 6.90 -3.64
CA ASN A 84 10.10 6.61 -4.93
C ASN A 84 9.21 6.99 -6.13
N PHE A 85 7.93 7.34 -5.92
CA PHE A 85 7.05 7.92 -6.95
C PHE A 85 7.00 9.45 -6.88
N LYS A 86 6.55 10.06 -8.00
CA LYS A 86 6.37 11.53 -8.16
C LYS A 86 4.94 11.85 -8.60
N CYS A 87 3.95 11.15 -8.05
CA CYS A 87 2.54 11.27 -8.43
C CYS A 87 2.05 12.73 -8.37
N LYS A 88 1.47 13.21 -9.48
CA LYS A 88 1.01 14.60 -9.59
C LYS A 88 -0.16 14.94 -8.67
N GLY A 89 -0.98 13.96 -8.28
CA GLY A 89 -2.14 14.11 -7.37
C GLY A 89 -1.95 13.39 -6.04
N CYS A 90 -0.75 13.43 -5.46
CA CYS A 90 -0.47 12.77 -4.18
C CYS A 90 -1.17 13.50 -3.03
N GLN A 91 -2.08 12.84 -2.32
CA GLN A 91 -2.76 13.41 -1.15
C GLN A 91 -1.79 13.71 0.00
N ASN A 92 -0.78 12.86 0.15
CA ASN A 92 0.24 12.99 1.20
C ASN A 92 1.52 13.67 0.69
N TYR A 93 1.41 14.60 -0.29
CA TYR A 93 2.57 15.24 -0.91
C TYR A 93 3.45 15.98 0.12
N GLY A 94 2.87 16.51 1.20
CA GLY A 94 3.60 17.22 2.25
C GLY A 94 4.67 16.37 2.94
N ILE A 95 4.50 15.04 2.99
CA ILE A 95 5.50 14.11 3.54
C ILE A 95 6.17 13.28 2.44
N SER A 96 5.44 12.84 1.43
CA SER A 96 5.95 11.95 0.38
C SER A 96 6.88 12.67 -0.60
N GLN A 97 6.74 14.01 -0.75
CA GLN A 97 7.59 14.81 -1.62
C GLN A 97 8.60 15.69 -0.85
N ALA A 98 8.61 15.60 0.47
CA ALA A 98 9.59 16.28 1.33
C ALA A 98 10.93 15.53 1.41
N GLU A 99 11.95 16.24 1.87
CA GLU A 99 13.26 15.72 2.27
C GLU A 99 13.37 15.68 3.80
N MET A 100 14.34 14.91 4.30
CA MET A 100 14.64 14.90 5.74
C MET A 100 15.03 16.29 6.23
N GLY A 101 14.37 16.74 7.31
CA GLY A 101 14.54 18.07 7.89
C GLY A 101 13.55 19.14 7.39
N GLU A 102 12.82 18.89 6.29
CA GLU A 102 11.77 19.82 5.83
C GLU A 102 10.45 19.68 6.60
N VAL A 103 10.23 18.52 7.20
CA VAL A 103 9.03 18.23 8.01
C VAL A 103 9.44 17.69 9.38
N PRO A 104 8.69 18.00 10.45
CA PRO A 104 8.96 17.46 11.78
C PRO A 104 8.86 15.95 11.80
N THR A 105 9.82 15.30 12.43
CA THR A 105 9.81 13.85 12.69
C THR A 105 10.02 13.58 14.17
N LYS A 106 9.58 12.42 14.61
CA LYS A 106 9.91 11.84 15.91
C LYS A 106 10.62 10.51 15.72
N THR A 107 11.55 10.23 16.62
CA THR A 107 12.25 8.95 16.64
C THR A 107 11.32 7.89 17.23
N VAL A 108 11.17 6.76 16.51
CA VAL A 108 10.46 5.56 16.99
C VAL A 108 11.33 4.37 16.60
N THR A 109 11.98 3.77 17.57
CA THR A 109 12.78 2.56 17.35
C THR A 109 11.89 1.37 17.03
N SER A 110 12.46 0.27 16.54
CA SER A 110 11.74 -1.00 16.32
C SER A 110 11.06 -1.47 17.61
N ASP A 111 11.77 -1.43 18.74
CA ASP A 111 11.24 -1.81 20.05
C ASP A 111 10.11 -0.88 20.50
N ASP A 112 10.21 0.43 20.25
CA ASP A 112 9.15 1.39 20.55
C ASP A 112 7.88 1.10 19.73
N ALA A 113 8.01 0.77 18.44
CA ALA A 113 6.87 0.44 17.59
C ALA A 113 6.14 -0.81 18.10
N VAL A 114 6.88 -1.86 18.44
CA VAL A 114 6.31 -3.09 19.02
C VAL A 114 5.66 -2.82 20.38
N ARG A 115 6.33 -2.06 21.25
CA ARG A 115 5.78 -1.67 22.56
C ARG A 115 4.48 -0.87 22.40
N LEU A 116 4.45 0.14 21.53
CA LEU A 116 3.25 0.95 21.25
C LEU A 116 2.11 0.10 20.68
N ALA A 117 2.38 -0.82 19.74
CA ALA A 117 1.37 -1.72 19.21
C ALA A 117 0.73 -2.58 20.31
N LYS A 118 1.52 -3.07 21.25
CA LYS A 118 1.02 -3.84 22.42
C LYS A 118 0.23 -2.96 23.38
N GLU A 119 0.73 -1.78 23.74
CA GLU A 119 0.06 -0.84 24.64
C GLU A 119 -1.31 -0.39 24.12
N TYR A 120 -1.44 -0.18 22.81
CA TYR A 120 -2.71 0.20 22.16
C TYR A 120 -3.59 -0.99 21.82
N VAL A 121 -3.22 -2.21 22.18
CA VAL A 121 -3.97 -3.45 21.83
C VAL A 121 -4.21 -3.52 20.31
N SER A 122 -3.26 -3.05 19.55
CA SER A 122 -3.26 -3.08 18.09
C SER A 122 -3.09 -4.51 17.58
N ILE A 123 -3.74 -4.87 16.47
CA ILE A 123 -3.49 -6.18 15.83
C ILE A 123 -2.07 -6.29 15.26
N GLY A 124 -1.37 -5.17 15.08
CA GLY A 124 -0.04 -5.16 14.49
C GLY A 124 0.41 -3.76 14.08
N ILE A 125 1.29 -3.71 13.08
CA ILE A 125 1.90 -2.49 12.58
C ILE A 125 1.61 -2.35 11.08
N ALA A 126 1.03 -1.22 10.67
CA ALA A 126 0.87 -0.82 9.28
C ALA A 126 1.94 0.21 8.90
N TYR A 127 2.73 -0.12 7.92
CA TYR A 127 3.70 0.79 7.29
C TYR A 127 2.99 1.48 6.12
N THR A 128 2.77 2.80 6.23
CA THR A 128 1.75 3.49 5.40
C THR A 128 2.00 5.00 5.23
N TYR A 129 1.02 5.72 4.69
CA TYR A 129 0.92 7.17 4.43
C TYR A 129 1.79 7.68 3.28
N ASN A 130 3.08 7.39 3.26
CA ASN A 130 3.98 7.59 2.12
C ASN A 130 4.35 6.23 1.51
N GLU A 131 5.56 6.07 0.96
CA GLU A 131 6.01 4.76 0.50
C GLU A 131 6.87 4.07 1.56
N PRO A 132 6.39 3.02 2.22
CA PRO A 132 7.13 2.37 3.31
C PRO A 132 8.37 1.60 2.84
N LEU A 133 8.37 1.05 1.61
CA LEU A 133 9.46 0.20 1.11
C LEU A 133 10.79 0.96 0.95
N ILE A 134 10.77 2.30 0.89
CA ILE A 134 12.03 3.09 0.85
C ILE A 134 12.75 3.11 2.19
N ASN A 135 12.06 2.82 3.30
CA ASN A 135 12.60 2.67 4.66
C ASN A 135 12.83 1.18 5.00
N PHE A 136 13.39 0.47 4.06
CA PHE A 136 13.46 -0.99 4.03
C PHE A 136 14.12 -1.59 5.28
N GLU A 137 15.21 -1.01 5.73
CA GLU A 137 16.02 -1.50 6.85
C GLU A 137 15.23 -1.48 8.16
N TYR A 138 14.50 -0.39 8.41
CA TYR A 138 13.61 -0.28 9.57
C TYR A 138 12.42 -1.25 9.46
N LEU A 139 11.81 -1.29 8.28
CA LEU A 139 10.67 -2.16 8.03
C LEU A 139 11.02 -3.64 8.26
N LEU A 140 12.15 -4.10 7.70
CA LEU A 140 12.62 -5.47 7.87
C LEU A 140 12.88 -5.82 9.35
N GLU A 141 13.59 -4.95 10.07
CA GLU A 141 13.91 -5.13 11.49
C GLU A 141 12.65 -5.13 12.35
N THR A 142 11.77 -4.15 12.13
CA THR A 142 10.54 -4.01 12.91
C THR A 142 9.54 -5.14 12.62
N ALA A 143 9.40 -5.55 11.36
CA ALA A 143 8.50 -6.64 10.99
C ALA A 143 8.99 -7.99 11.58
N HIS A 144 10.29 -8.24 11.56
CA HIS A 144 10.88 -9.40 12.22
C HIS A 144 10.62 -9.38 13.74
N GLU A 145 10.81 -8.24 14.40
CA GLU A 145 10.57 -8.09 15.84
C GLU A 145 9.08 -8.26 16.19
N ALA A 146 8.19 -7.64 15.43
CA ALA A 146 6.73 -7.72 15.61
C ALA A 146 6.20 -9.17 15.55
N HIS A 147 6.72 -9.98 14.63
CA HIS A 147 6.36 -11.40 14.52
C HIS A 147 6.64 -12.23 15.79
N LYS A 148 7.65 -11.88 16.58
CA LYS A 148 7.94 -12.58 17.84
C LYS A 148 6.81 -12.44 18.87
N TYR A 149 5.96 -11.44 18.69
CA TYR A 149 4.81 -11.14 19.56
C TYR A 149 3.45 -11.39 18.88
N ASP A 150 3.43 -12.13 17.77
CA ASP A 150 2.24 -12.39 16.94
C ASP A 150 1.54 -11.12 16.41
N LEU A 151 2.24 -10.00 16.37
CA LEU A 151 1.74 -8.77 15.78
C LEU A 151 1.81 -8.87 14.24
N LYS A 152 0.73 -8.45 13.57
CA LYS A 152 0.63 -8.51 12.11
C LYS A 152 1.37 -7.34 11.46
N ASN A 153 2.04 -7.60 10.35
CA ASN A 153 2.75 -6.59 9.57
C ASN A 153 2.04 -6.33 8.25
N VAL A 154 1.62 -5.09 8.06
CA VAL A 154 0.79 -4.67 6.94
C VAL A 154 1.49 -3.60 6.12
N LEU A 155 1.52 -3.76 4.80
CA LEU A 155 2.01 -2.76 3.86
C LEU A 155 0.84 -2.00 3.21
N VAL A 156 0.94 -0.67 3.16
CA VAL A 156 0.14 0.16 2.25
C VAL A 156 1.13 0.85 1.32
N THR A 157 1.26 0.35 0.10
CA THR A 157 2.42 0.61 -0.76
C THR A 157 2.05 0.82 -2.22
N ASN A 158 2.91 1.51 -2.95
CA ASN A 158 2.84 1.57 -4.41
C ASN A 158 3.43 0.33 -5.11
N GLY A 159 3.99 -0.61 -4.34
CA GLY A 159 4.53 -1.86 -4.85
C GLY A 159 5.81 -1.75 -5.71
N TYR A 160 6.46 -0.59 -5.77
CA TYR A 160 7.62 -0.37 -6.64
C TYR A 160 8.93 -0.73 -5.95
N ILE A 161 9.20 -2.03 -5.89
CA ILE A 161 10.37 -2.65 -5.27
C ILE A 161 10.96 -3.72 -6.20
N ASN A 162 12.27 -3.98 -6.15
CA ASN A 162 12.88 -5.08 -6.86
C ASN A 162 12.54 -6.43 -6.21
N GLU A 163 12.63 -7.51 -6.98
CA GLU A 163 12.20 -8.85 -6.55
C GLU A 163 13.00 -9.35 -5.34
N GLU A 164 14.33 -9.26 -5.37
CA GLU A 164 15.17 -9.76 -4.28
C GLU A 164 14.84 -9.12 -2.91
N PRO A 165 14.81 -7.77 -2.74
CA PRO A 165 14.40 -7.18 -1.49
C PRO A 165 12.95 -7.51 -1.10
N LEU A 166 12.03 -7.64 -2.06
CA LEU A 166 10.66 -8.06 -1.78
C LEU A 166 10.62 -9.46 -1.17
N VAL A 167 11.26 -10.44 -1.83
CA VAL A 167 11.29 -11.84 -1.37
C VAL A 167 11.91 -11.97 0.02
N ASN A 168 12.96 -11.19 0.31
CA ASN A 168 13.57 -11.18 1.64
C ASN A 168 12.68 -10.58 2.73
N LEU A 169 11.76 -9.68 2.36
CA LEU A 169 10.82 -9.06 3.29
C LEU A 169 9.58 -9.92 3.55
N LEU A 170 9.11 -10.65 2.53
CA LEU A 170 7.83 -11.36 2.57
C LEU A 170 7.65 -12.34 3.73
N PRO A 171 8.66 -13.06 4.26
CA PRO A 171 8.47 -13.92 5.43
C PRO A 171 7.84 -13.22 6.63
N TYR A 172 8.03 -11.91 6.75
CA TYR A 172 7.57 -11.09 7.88
C TYR A 172 6.32 -10.26 7.57
N ILE A 173 5.78 -10.31 6.35
CA ILE A 173 4.59 -9.55 5.94
C ILE A 173 3.38 -10.46 5.90
N ASP A 174 2.28 -10.02 6.51
CA ASP A 174 1.00 -10.75 6.57
C ASP A 174 0.03 -10.29 5.48
N ALA A 175 -0.05 -8.98 5.24
CA ALA A 175 -0.98 -8.41 4.28
C ALA A 175 -0.43 -7.16 3.59
N ALA A 176 -0.95 -6.87 2.40
CA ALA A 176 -0.70 -5.60 1.73
C ALA A 176 -1.95 -5.06 1.02
N ASN A 177 -2.12 -3.74 1.08
CA ASN A 177 -2.89 -3.01 0.08
C ASN A 177 -1.90 -2.37 -0.89
N ILE A 178 -2.03 -2.72 -2.17
CA ILE A 178 -1.12 -2.26 -3.23
C ILE A 178 -1.86 -1.32 -4.17
N ASP A 179 -1.32 -0.13 -4.34
CA ASP A 179 -1.84 0.87 -5.28
C ASP A 179 -1.49 0.51 -6.73
N VAL A 180 -2.41 -0.09 -7.48
CA VAL A 180 -2.33 -0.19 -8.95
C VAL A 180 -3.03 1.03 -9.54
N LYS A 181 -2.26 2.10 -9.76
CA LYS A 181 -2.80 3.44 -10.02
C LYS A 181 -3.42 3.61 -11.42
N SER A 182 -3.04 2.74 -12.36
CA SER A 182 -3.54 2.68 -13.73
C SER A 182 -3.11 1.35 -14.33
N PHE A 183 -3.78 0.88 -15.38
CA PHE A 183 -3.34 -0.29 -16.14
C PHE A 183 -2.63 0.09 -17.44
N ARG A 184 -2.10 1.32 -17.50
CA ARG A 184 -1.36 1.86 -18.65
C ARG A 184 0.04 2.32 -18.26
N ASN A 185 1.02 1.91 -19.07
CA ASN A 185 2.42 2.23 -18.80
C ASN A 185 2.76 3.72 -19.06
N ASP A 186 2.09 4.37 -20.02
CA ASP A 186 2.21 5.81 -20.26
C ASP A 186 1.75 6.64 -19.05
N PHE A 187 0.64 6.24 -18.41
CA PHE A 187 0.22 6.87 -17.15
C PHE A 187 1.31 6.75 -16.07
N TYR A 188 1.87 5.55 -15.86
CA TYR A 188 2.93 5.37 -14.88
C TYR A 188 4.16 6.22 -15.19
N LYS A 189 4.57 6.28 -16.45
CA LYS A 189 5.70 7.09 -16.90
C LYS A 189 5.46 8.59 -16.66
N ASP A 190 4.28 9.09 -17.00
CA ASP A 190 4.00 10.52 -16.99
C ASP A 190 3.50 11.05 -15.64
N TYR A 191 2.68 10.26 -14.94
CA TYR A 191 2.06 10.65 -13.68
C TYR A 191 2.88 10.23 -12.47
N CYS A 192 3.37 8.98 -12.43
CA CYS A 192 4.09 8.41 -11.29
C CYS A 192 5.62 8.53 -11.41
N LYS A 193 6.16 8.68 -12.62
CA LYS A 193 7.59 8.55 -12.96
C LYS A 193 8.13 7.15 -12.66
N ALA A 194 7.39 6.12 -13.05
CA ALA A 194 7.66 4.70 -12.78
C ALA A 194 7.25 3.82 -13.96
N LYS A 195 7.25 2.50 -13.79
CA LYS A 195 6.81 1.50 -14.77
C LYS A 195 5.73 0.62 -14.16
N LEU A 196 4.65 0.37 -14.91
CA LEU A 196 3.53 -0.47 -14.49
C LEU A 196 3.98 -1.91 -14.17
N GLY A 197 4.74 -2.53 -15.06
CA GLY A 197 5.11 -3.95 -14.94
C GLY A 197 5.83 -4.30 -13.64
N ASP A 198 6.60 -3.37 -13.07
CA ASP A 198 7.27 -3.60 -11.79
C ASP A 198 6.30 -3.64 -10.60
N VAL A 199 5.21 -2.88 -10.66
CA VAL A 199 4.14 -2.91 -9.66
C VAL A 199 3.32 -4.20 -9.78
N LEU A 200 2.94 -4.58 -11.02
CA LEU A 200 2.21 -5.84 -11.27
C LEU A 200 2.99 -7.05 -10.78
N ARG A 201 4.30 -7.10 -11.05
CA ARG A 201 5.20 -8.16 -10.54
C ARG A 201 5.12 -8.28 -9.02
N THR A 202 5.09 -7.16 -8.29
CA THR A 202 4.97 -7.20 -6.82
C THR A 202 3.67 -7.85 -6.36
N VAL A 203 2.54 -7.51 -7.00
CA VAL A 203 1.24 -8.14 -6.69
C VAL A 203 1.30 -9.65 -6.99
N GLU A 204 1.81 -10.03 -8.17
CA GLU A 204 1.94 -11.43 -8.60
C GLU A 204 2.80 -12.26 -7.64
N ILE A 205 3.96 -11.71 -7.22
CA ILE A 205 4.83 -12.36 -6.23
C ILE A 205 4.09 -12.55 -4.90
N MET A 206 3.44 -11.51 -4.37
CA MET A 206 2.74 -11.60 -3.09
C MET A 206 1.58 -12.61 -3.12
N VAL A 207 0.82 -12.67 -4.22
CA VAL A 207 -0.25 -13.65 -4.41
C VAL A 207 0.34 -15.07 -4.50
N ARG A 208 1.40 -15.28 -5.28
CA ARG A 208 2.12 -16.56 -5.39
C ARG A 208 2.64 -17.05 -4.03
N GLU A 209 3.16 -16.14 -3.21
CA GLU A 209 3.65 -16.39 -1.85
C GLU A 209 2.51 -16.46 -0.81
N LYS A 210 1.25 -16.50 -1.26
CA LYS A 210 0.03 -16.66 -0.43
C LYS A 210 -0.12 -15.58 0.65
N LYS A 211 0.35 -14.38 0.41
CA LYS A 211 0.11 -13.23 1.26
C LYS A 211 -1.30 -12.68 1.02
N HIS A 212 -1.91 -12.10 2.06
CA HIS A 212 -3.18 -11.41 1.86
C HIS A 212 -2.94 -10.13 1.05
N VAL A 213 -3.59 -10.01 -0.09
CA VAL A 213 -3.44 -8.85 -1.00
C VAL A 213 -4.81 -8.26 -1.29
N GLU A 214 -4.92 -6.95 -1.13
CA GLU A 214 -6.01 -6.14 -1.67
C GLU A 214 -5.42 -5.06 -2.57
N VAL A 215 -6.14 -4.69 -3.62
CA VAL A 215 -5.64 -3.72 -4.61
C VAL A 215 -6.47 -2.46 -4.58
N THR A 216 -5.81 -1.30 -4.61
CA THR A 216 -6.48 0.00 -4.71
C THR A 216 -6.16 0.67 -6.04
N ASN A 217 -7.22 1.15 -6.72
CA ASN A 217 -7.11 2.03 -7.89
C ASN A 217 -7.77 3.38 -7.58
N LEU A 218 -6.99 4.46 -7.59
CA LEU A 218 -7.52 5.83 -7.48
C LEU A 218 -8.05 6.25 -8.84
N VAL A 219 -9.35 6.32 -9.00
CA VAL A 219 -10.00 6.64 -10.27
C VAL A 219 -9.92 8.16 -10.54
N ILE A 220 -9.19 8.55 -11.57
CA ILE A 220 -9.01 9.96 -11.97
C ILE A 220 -9.70 10.17 -13.31
N PRO A 221 -10.74 11.04 -13.39
CA PRO A 221 -11.48 11.28 -14.62
C PRO A 221 -10.56 11.62 -15.79
N THR A 222 -10.82 11.03 -16.95
CA THR A 222 -10.08 11.22 -18.20
C THR A 222 -8.63 10.68 -18.25
N LEU A 223 -8.08 10.23 -17.13
CA LEU A 223 -6.72 9.72 -17.08
C LEU A 223 -6.64 8.19 -16.99
N ASN A 224 -7.48 7.57 -16.17
CA ASN A 224 -7.46 6.11 -15.93
C ASN A 224 -8.87 5.54 -15.68
N ASP A 225 -9.91 6.20 -16.21
CA ASP A 225 -11.31 5.81 -15.97
C ASP A 225 -12.03 5.28 -17.23
N SER A 226 -11.30 4.93 -18.30
CA SER A 226 -11.91 4.34 -19.50
C SER A 226 -12.37 2.90 -19.22
N ASP A 227 -13.47 2.49 -19.87
CA ASP A 227 -14.03 1.16 -19.69
C ASP A 227 -13.01 0.06 -20.03
N SER A 228 -12.28 0.23 -21.13
CA SER A 228 -11.26 -0.73 -21.56
C SER A 228 -10.13 -0.89 -20.56
N GLU A 229 -9.64 0.22 -19.96
CA GLU A 229 -8.58 0.13 -18.95
C GLU A 229 -9.05 -0.57 -17.67
N ILE A 230 -10.30 -0.31 -17.26
CA ILE A 230 -10.89 -1.01 -16.10
C ILE A 230 -11.12 -2.49 -16.39
N GLU A 231 -11.52 -2.85 -17.62
CA GLU A 231 -11.62 -4.24 -18.06
C GLU A 231 -10.24 -4.92 -18.03
N ASP A 232 -9.20 -4.30 -18.58
CA ASP A 232 -7.83 -4.83 -18.56
C ASP A 232 -7.31 -5.07 -17.13
N LEU A 233 -7.49 -4.10 -16.22
CA LEU A 233 -7.15 -4.24 -14.81
C LEU A 233 -7.91 -5.40 -14.15
N THR A 234 -9.21 -5.49 -14.45
CA THR A 234 -10.10 -6.52 -13.89
C THR A 234 -9.70 -7.90 -14.39
N ASP A 235 -9.41 -8.04 -15.69
CA ASP A 235 -9.02 -9.28 -16.32
C ASP A 235 -7.69 -9.81 -15.79
N TRP A 236 -6.73 -8.91 -15.60
CA TRP A 236 -5.47 -9.27 -14.97
C TRP A 236 -5.67 -9.74 -13.52
N LEU A 237 -6.43 -9.01 -12.68
CA LEU A 237 -6.72 -9.45 -11.32
C LEU A 237 -7.46 -10.79 -11.28
N TYR A 238 -8.46 -10.98 -12.15
CA TYR A 238 -9.19 -12.23 -12.29
C TYR A 238 -8.27 -13.41 -12.66
N SER A 239 -7.25 -13.16 -13.48
CA SER A 239 -6.27 -14.20 -13.85
C SER A 239 -5.41 -14.66 -12.65
N LEU A 240 -5.25 -13.82 -11.62
CA LEU A 240 -4.57 -14.16 -10.38
C LEU A 240 -5.53 -14.82 -9.38
N SER A 241 -6.68 -14.20 -9.13
CA SER A 241 -7.80 -14.74 -8.35
C SER A 241 -9.02 -13.81 -8.42
N ASP A 242 -10.22 -14.37 -8.56
CA ASP A 242 -11.48 -13.63 -8.49
C ASP A 242 -11.83 -13.16 -7.07
N GLU A 243 -11.05 -13.58 -6.07
CA GLU A 243 -11.24 -13.28 -4.64
C GLU A 243 -10.37 -12.11 -4.14
N ILE A 244 -9.45 -11.59 -4.95
CA ILE A 244 -8.66 -10.42 -4.57
C ILE A 244 -9.58 -9.20 -4.50
N PRO A 245 -9.74 -8.54 -3.32
CA PRO A 245 -10.56 -7.34 -3.21
C PRO A 245 -9.96 -6.19 -4.01
N LEU A 246 -10.81 -5.54 -4.83
CA LEU A 246 -10.47 -4.35 -5.58
C LEU A 246 -11.20 -3.13 -5.02
N HIS A 247 -10.44 -2.10 -4.67
CA HIS A 247 -10.95 -0.84 -4.15
C HIS A 247 -10.83 0.27 -5.20
N PHE A 248 -11.94 0.79 -5.70
CA PHE A 248 -11.96 2.01 -6.49
C PHE A 248 -12.11 3.21 -5.55
N SER A 249 -11.04 3.99 -5.40
CA SER A 249 -11.02 5.17 -4.55
C SER A 249 -11.38 6.43 -5.33
N ARG A 250 -12.24 7.27 -4.74
CA ARG A 250 -12.62 8.57 -5.31
C ARG A 250 -11.44 9.53 -5.26
N TYR A 251 -11.08 10.08 -6.40
CA TYR A 251 -10.09 11.15 -6.50
C TYR A 251 -10.69 12.51 -6.17
N TYR A 252 -9.91 13.34 -5.49
CA TYR A 252 -10.14 14.77 -5.28
C TYR A 252 -8.92 15.57 -5.74
N PRO A 253 -9.11 16.78 -6.32
CA PRO A 253 -7.98 17.61 -6.76
C PRO A 253 -7.05 17.96 -5.61
N CYS A 254 -5.77 17.72 -5.81
CA CYS A 254 -4.75 17.99 -4.82
C CYS A 254 -3.36 18.09 -5.46
N TYR A 255 -2.43 18.76 -4.77
CA TYR A 255 -1.04 18.97 -5.17
C TYR A 255 -0.93 19.66 -6.54
N LYS A 256 -0.50 18.97 -7.59
CA LYS A 256 -0.32 19.53 -8.96
C LYS A 256 -1.51 19.25 -9.89
N MET A 257 -2.62 18.76 -9.34
CA MET A 257 -3.79 18.34 -10.11
C MET A 257 -4.97 19.26 -9.86
N THR A 258 -5.64 19.66 -10.96
CA THR A 258 -6.82 20.53 -10.95
C THR A 258 -8.05 19.87 -11.58
N ILE A 259 -7.94 18.62 -12.04
CA ILE A 259 -9.07 17.82 -12.55
C ILE A 259 -10.13 17.75 -11.46
N LYS A 260 -11.41 17.92 -11.81
CA LYS A 260 -12.53 17.83 -10.86
C LYS A 260 -12.58 16.45 -10.21
N ALA A 261 -13.07 16.40 -8.97
CA ALA A 261 -13.28 15.15 -8.23
C ALA A 261 -14.08 14.14 -9.05
N THR A 262 -13.78 12.86 -8.88
CA THR A 262 -14.45 11.78 -9.61
C THR A 262 -15.94 11.78 -9.31
N PRO A 263 -16.81 11.87 -10.33
CA PRO A 263 -18.26 11.75 -10.16
C PRO A 263 -18.61 10.37 -9.58
N LEU A 264 -19.65 10.30 -8.72
CA LEU A 264 -20.13 9.02 -8.20
C LEU A 264 -20.59 8.07 -9.30
N ALA A 265 -21.24 8.59 -10.34
CA ALA A 265 -21.63 7.79 -11.50
C ALA A 265 -20.45 7.10 -12.20
N THR A 266 -19.28 7.76 -12.26
CA THR A 266 -18.04 7.15 -12.78
C THR A 266 -17.58 5.99 -11.88
N LEU A 267 -17.58 6.18 -10.56
CA LEU A 267 -17.23 5.11 -9.62
C LEU A 267 -18.19 3.93 -9.69
N GLU A 268 -19.49 4.18 -9.78
CA GLU A 268 -20.50 3.13 -9.94
C GLU A 268 -20.34 2.38 -11.27
N ARG A 269 -19.99 3.07 -12.35
CA ARG A 269 -19.70 2.49 -13.66
C ARG A 269 -18.49 1.54 -13.59
N VAL A 270 -17.35 2.00 -13.08
CA VAL A 270 -16.13 1.17 -12.99
C VAL A 270 -16.35 -0.02 -12.05
N ARG A 271 -17.10 0.16 -10.96
CA ARG A 271 -17.47 -0.95 -10.06
C ARG A 271 -18.26 -2.02 -10.79
N LYS A 272 -19.30 -1.63 -11.55
CA LYS A 272 -20.14 -2.57 -12.32
C LYS A 272 -19.32 -3.35 -13.36
N ILE A 273 -18.31 -2.74 -13.98
CA ILE A 273 -17.41 -3.42 -14.91
C ILE A 273 -16.66 -4.51 -14.15
N ALA A 274 -16.00 -4.17 -13.06
CA ALA A 274 -15.17 -5.11 -12.31
C ALA A 274 -15.99 -6.23 -11.63
N GLN A 275 -17.21 -5.96 -11.17
CA GLN A 275 -18.12 -6.94 -10.57
C GLN A 275 -18.61 -8.03 -11.54
N LYS A 276 -18.36 -7.89 -12.85
CA LYS A 276 -18.65 -8.97 -13.81
C LYS A 276 -17.73 -10.18 -13.62
N LYS A 277 -16.54 -9.98 -13.03
CA LYS A 277 -15.51 -11.00 -12.88
C LYS A 277 -15.03 -11.19 -11.44
N LEU A 278 -14.91 -10.10 -10.66
CA LEU A 278 -14.41 -10.14 -9.29
C LEU A 278 -15.53 -10.25 -8.27
N LYS A 279 -15.34 -11.10 -7.26
CA LYS A 279 -16.29 -11.31 -6.16
C LYS A 279 -16.42 -10.08 -5.25
N TYR A 280 -15.32 -9.34 -5.05
CA TYR A 280 -15.22 -8.27 -4.06
C TYR A 280 -14.72 -6.97 -4.67
N VAL A 281 -15.63 -6.01 -4.87
CA VAL A 281 -15.32 -4.69 -5.45
C VAL A 281 -15.94 -3.60 -4.59
N TYR A 282 -15.11 -2.74 -4.03
CA TYR A 282 -15.47 -1.70 -3.07
C TYR A 282 -15.26 -0.30 -3.63
N LEU A 283 -16.06 0.67 -3.12
CA LEU A 283 -15.85 2.08 -3.37
C LEU A 283 -15.28 2.75 -2.13
N GLY A 284 -14.12 3.39 -2.28
CA GLY A 284 -13.44 4.12 -1.22
C GLY A 284 -13.55 5.63 -1.38
N ASN A 285 -13.34 6.36 -0.28
CA ASN A 285 -13.36 7.83 -0.24
C ASN A 285 -14.72 8.43 -0.66
N VAL A 286 -15.82 7.70 -0.37
CA VAL A 286 -17.21 8.08 -0.64
C VAL A 286 -17.96 8.14 0.68
N TRP A 287 -18.38 9.34 1.08
CA TRP A 287 -19.02 9.57 2.38
C TRP A 287 -20.56 9.43 2.35
N GLU A 288 -21.14 9.43 1.15
CA GLU A 288 -22.59 9.60 0.94
C GLU A 288 -23.38 8.31 0.85
N LYS A 289 -22.73 7.12 0.82
CA LYS A 289 -23.42 5.83 0.66
C LYS A 289 -22.78 4.69 1.46
N PRO A 290 -23.56 3.76 2.03
CA PRO A 290 -23.07 2.61 2.79
C PRO A 290 -22.58 1.44 1.91
N GLU A 291 -21.95 1.72 0.76
CA GLU A 291 -21.64 0.69 -0.24
C GLU A 291 -20.29 -0.03 -0.02
N SER A 292 -19.79 -0.02 1.20
CA SER A 292 -18.58 -0.74 1.60
C SER A 292 -18.85 -2.04 2.37
N ASN A 293 -20.12 -2.49 2.41
CA ASN A 293 -20.48 -3.76 3.02
C ASN A 293 -19.86 -4.94 2.24
N THR A 294 -19.46 -5.99 2.96
CA THR A 294 -19.09 -7.26 2.35
C THR A 294 -20.28 -8.19 2.33
N TYR A 295 -20.57 -8.74 1.16
CA TYR A 295 -21.66 -9.68 0.94
C TYR A 295 -21.10 -11.06 0.59
N CYS A 296 -21.85 -12.11 0.99
CA CYS A 296 -21.56 -13.46 0.56
C CYS A 296 -21.68 -13.57 -0.97
N PRO A 297 -20.66 -14.10 -1.67
CA PRO A 297 -20.71 -14.23 -3.12
C PRO A 297 -21.81 -15.18 -3.60
N SER A 298 -22.17 -16.19 -2.77
CA SER A 298 -23.18 -17.20 -3.10
C SER A 298 -24.61 -16.76 -2.74
N CYS A 299 -24.90 -16.46 -1.47
CA CYS A 299 -26.27 -16.19 -1.01
C CYS A 299 -26.60 -14.70 -0.85
N LYS A 300 -25.65 -13.80 -1.07
CA LYS A 300 -25.81 -12.34 -0.95
C LYS A 300 -26.12 -11.83 0.46
N GLU A 301 -26.02 -12.69 1.49
CA GLU A 301 -26.12 -12.28 2.89
C GLU A 301 -25.06 -11.25 3.24
N VAL A 302 -25.39 -10.29 4.10
CA VAL A 302 -24.43 -9.28 4.61
C VAL A 302 -23.50 -9.97 5.59
N LEU A 303 -22.21 -10.01 5.27
CA LEU A 303 -21.18 -10.60 6.12
C LEU A 303 -20.55 -9.56 7.05
N ILE A 304 -20.29 -8.37 6.52
CA ILE A 304 -19.69 -7.26 7.25
C ILE A 304 -20.39 -5.97 6.87
N GLU A 305 -20.93 -5.29 7.86
CA GLU A 305 -21.49 -3.95 7.74
C GLU A 305 -20.42 -2.90 7.95
N ARG A 306 -20.40 -1.86 7.10
CA ARG A 306 -19.52 -0.70 7.24
C ARG A 306 -20.28 0.62 7.06
N ARG A 307 -20.04 1.55 7.99
CA ARG A 307 -20.50 2.94 7.91
C ARG A 307 -19.31 3.87 8.19
N GLY A 308 -18.70 4.40 7.13
CA GLY A 308 -17.40 5.02 7.23
C GLY A 308 -16.36 3.99 7.71
N TYR A 309 -15.67 4.28 8.80
CA TYR A 309 -14.73 3.33 9.43
C TYR A 309 -15.34 2.49 10.54
N HIS A 310 -16.64 2.63 10.79
CA HIS A 310 -17.34 1.80 11.78
C HIS A 310 -17.73 0.47 11.14
N THR A 311 -17.12 -0.61 11.63
CA THR A 311 -17.23 -1.95 11.03
C THR A 311 -17.79 -2.94 12.04
N ARG A 312 -18.74 -3.79 11.58
CA ARG A 312 -19.34 -4.88 12.37
C ARG A 312 -19.37 -6.16 11.54
N VAL A 313 -18.79 -7.21 12.07
CA VAL A 313 -18.92 -8.56 11.52
C VAL A 313 -20.26 -9.14 11.97
N VAL A 314 -21.17 -9.40 11.04
CA VAL A 314 -22.55 -9.80 11.36
C VAL A 314 -22.93 -11.17 10.81
N GLY A 315 -22.40 -11.54 9.64
CA GLY A 315 -22.80 -12.75 8.89
C GLY A 315 -21.73 -13.83 8.78
N LEU A 316 -20.62 -13.73 9.54
CA LEU A 316 -19.55 -14.73 9.52
C LEU A 316 -19.60 -15.66 10.74
N ALA A 317 -19.21 -16.91 10.52
CA ALA A 317 -18.86 -17.90 11.56
C ALA A 317 -17.43 -18.38 11.23
N GLY A 318 -16.41 -17.76 11.88
CA GLY A 318 -15.02 -17.84 11.41
C GLY A 318 -14.89 -17.26 10.00
N GLU A 319 -14.27 -18.00 9.11
CA GLU A 319 -14.12 -17.61 7.69
C GLU A 319 -15.29 -18.06 6.80
N ASN A 320 -16.42 -18.53 7.36
CA ASN A 320 -17.55 -19.01 6.56
C ASN A 320 -18.78 -18.12 6.71
N CYS A 321 -19.59 -18.03 5.62
CA CYS A 321 -20.89 -17.42 5.69
C CYS A 321 -21.81 -18.19 6.65
N ARG A 322 -22.38 -17.50 7.64
CA ARG A 322 -23.27 -18.11 8.64
C ARG A 322 -24.56 -18.67 8.04
N ASN A 323 -25.03 -18.08 6.92
CA ASN A 323 -26.27 -18.47 6.28
C ASN A 323 -26.13 -19.71 5.38
N CYS A 324 -25.13 -19.77 4.52
CA CYS A 324 -25.01 -20.84 3.51
C CYS A 324 -23.73 -21.69 3.62
N GLY A 325 -22.83 -21.39 4.56
CA GLY A 325 -21.58 -22.14 4.75
C GLY A 325 -20.48 -21.83 3.74
N GLU A 326 -20.69 -20.94 2.78
CA GLU A 326 -19.67 -20.57 1.79
C GLU A 326 -18.40 -20.07 2.48
N LYS A 327 -17.24 -20.59 2.05
CA LYS A 327 -15.95 -20.13 2.56
C LYS A 327 -15.62 -18.77 1.93
N ILE A 328 -15.26 -17.83 2.77
CA ILE A 328 -14.93 -16.46 2.39
C ILE A 328 -13.42 -16.26 2.50
N SER A 329 -12.81 -15.65 1.49
CA SER A 329 -11.38 -15.28 1.51
C SER A 329 -11.21 -14.05 2.42
N ILE A 330 -11.18 -14.29 3.73
CA ILE A 330 -11.10 -13.26 4.78
C ILE A 330 -10.31 -13.80 5.98
N LYS A 331 -9.64 -12.90 6.69
CA LYS A 331 -9.00 -13.16 7.99
C LYS A 331 -9.76 -12.41 9.08
N VAL A 332 -10.19 -13.11 10.14
CA VAL A 332 -10.96 -12.55 11.27
C VAL A 332 -10.31 -12.84 12.61
#